data_fa8525fb116a00fbfae9a83adab01c33
#
_entry.id   fa8525fb116a00fbfae9a83adab01c33
#
_cell.length_a   1.000
_cell.length_b   1.000
_cell.length_c   1.000
_cell.angle_alpha   90.00
_cell.angle_beta   90.00
_cell.angle_gamma   90.00
#
_symmetry.space_group_name_H-M   'P 1'
#
loop_
_entity.id
_entity.type
_entity.pdbx_description
1 polymer ?
#
loop_
_entity_poly.entity_id
_entity_poly.type
_entity_poly.pdbx_seq_one_letter_code
_entity_poly.pdbx_strand_id
1 'polypeptide(L)'
;MKSKKVEAILERSGPCLSTALAERLVKLYGVSAPNARQLIQRSGVKRLKGIRFPHRTSFVYLTSQYGSIYFFDSLIDALKSTNHACGYGLSALQDRGGVLPIDHFRIACGAPKLQSKQINADSVAEQLLAANLIKRVDLAGIGECLALASFSSEDEQHAFVELNARLRVESMALNAVKEWVRRLGIGSWNKVEIRSEGAIPTAGPNYWDLSAPSYLYPLLGSNGIGTKPKPGSFVCDVYLGGRVSASSARTFVKKCTNVRGFKKVAPVLQMFLANGFDKEAVNIIRANGAIAATLDSLLGTDVAHGLNELASVLKA
;
A
#
# COMPACT_ATOMS: atom_id res chain seq x y z
N MET A 1 33.18 -18.96 -17.66
CA MET A 1 33.60 -18.71 -16.26
C MET A 1 33.15 -17.37 -15.68
N LYS A 2 33.09 -16.26 -16.44
CA LYS A 2 32.75 -14.92 -15.89
C LYS A 2 31.25 -14.72 -15.57
N SER A 3 30.32 -15.34 -16.32
CA SER A 3 28.86 -15.30 -16.05
C SER A 3 28.51 -16.02 -14.74
N LYS A 4 29.14 -17.17 -14.46
CA LYS A 4 28.88 -17.95 -13.23
C LYS A 4 29.10 -17.17 -11.93
N LYS A 5 30.00 -16.18 -11.89
CA LYS A 5 30.23 -15.34 -10.71
C LYS A 5 29.04 -14.44 -10.39
N VAL A 6 28.40 -13.89 -11.42
CA VAL A 6 27.20 -13.03 -11.28
C VAL A 6 26.01 -13.86 -10.83
N GLU A 7 25.80 -15.00 -11.46
CA GLU A 7 24.72 -15.95 -11.12
C GLU A 7 24.85 -16.45 -9.67
N ALA A 8 26.04 -16.89 -9.27
CA ALA A 8 26.32 -17.37 -7.91
C ALA A 8 26.03 -16.32 -6.82
N ILE A 9 26.27 -15.02 -7.10
CA ILE A 9 25.88 -13.97 -6.15
C ILE A 9 24.37 -13.86 -6.07
N LEU A 10 23.64 -13.85 -7.20
CA LEU A 10 22.19 -13.75 -7.21
C LEU A 10 21.51 -14.99 -6.61
N GLU A 11 22.05 -16.19 -6.79
CA GLU A 11 21.58 -17.40 -6.14
C GLU A 11 21.71 -17.30 -4.61
N ARG A 12 22.81 -16.76 -4.12
CA ARG A 12 23.09 -16.65 -2.69
C ARG A 12 22.38 -15.47 -2.02
N SER A 13 22.28 -14.34 -2.70
CA SER A 13 21.83 -13.07 -2.10
C SER A 13 20.52 -12.54 -2.64
N GLY A 14 19.86 -13.28 -3.54
CA GLY A 14 18.59 -12.91 -4.14
C GLY A 14 18.68 -11.81 -5.20
N PRO A 15 17.53 -11.45 -5.80
CA PRO A 15 17.39 -10.34 -6.72
C PRO A 15 17.80 -9.01 -6.09
N CYS A 16 18.38 -8.09 -6.87
CA CYS A 16 18.81 -6.80 -6.35
C CYS A 16 19.03 -5.76 -7.45
N LEU A 17 19.32 -4.52 -7.05
CA LEU A 17 19.74 -3.49 -7.99
C LEU A 17 21.12 -3.80 -8.58
N SER A 18 21.33 -3.49 -9.86
CA SER A 18 22.59 -3.72 -10.58
C SER A 18 23.78 -2.98 -9.94
N THR A 19 23.53 -1.88 -9.24
CA THR A 19 24.55 -1.17 -8.45
C THR A 19 24.99 -1.99 -7.24
N ALA A 20 24.06 -2.51 -6.47
CA ALA A 20 24.35 -3.38 -5.32
C ALA A 20 25.06 -4.67 -5.74
N LEU A 21 24.66 -5.25 -6.89
CA LEU A 21 25.35 -6.41 -7.45
C LEU A 21 26.79 -6.08 -7.86
N ALA A 22 27.02 -4.90 -8.46
CA ALA A 22 28.38 -4.45 -8.83
C ALA A 22 29.26 -4.26 -7.59
N GLU A 23 28.74 -3.66 -6.53
CA GLU A 23 29.46 -3.51 -5.24
C GLU A 23 29.82 -4.86 -4.63
N ARG A 24 28.92 -5.85 -4.66
CA ARG A 24 29.19 -7.21 -4.20
C ARG A 24 30.28 -7.90 -5.03
N LEU A 25 30.27 -7.71 -6.38
CA LEU A 25 31.31 -8.22 -7.25
C LEU A 25 32.70 -7.63 -6.94
N VAL A 26 32.75 -6.31 -6.70
CA VAL A 26 33.99 -5.62 -6.28
C VAL A 26 34.50 -6.20 -4.95
N LYS A 27 33.59 -6.31 -3.96
CA LYS A 27 33.97 -6.78 -2.62
C LYS A 27 34.39 -8.26 -2.58
N LEU A 28 33.71 -9.14 -3.31
CA LEU A 28 33.96 -10.59 -3.25
C LEU A 28 35.07 -11.07 -4.18
N TYR A 29 35.25 -10.39 -5.31
CA TYR A 29 36.19 -10.85 -6.36
C TYR A 29 37.29 -9.86 -6.69
N GLY A 30 37.38 -8.72 -6.01
CA GLY A 30 38.43 -7.73 -6.19
C GLY A 30 38.43 -7.07 -7.58
N VAL A 31 37.32 -7.17 -8.35
CA VAL A 31 37.23 -6.56 -9.68
C VAL A 31 37.00 -5.07 -9.60
N SER A 32 37.50 -4.29 -10.56
CA SER A 32 37.21 -2.85 -10.61
C SER A 32 35.71 -2.58 -10.87
N ALA A 33 35.19 -1.47 -10.41
CA ALA A 33 33.78 -1.10 -10.61
C ALA A 33 33.34 -1.05 -12.09
N PRO A 34 34.15 -0.53 -13.05
CA PRO A 34 33.80 -0.63 -14.46
C PRO A 34 33.71 -2.08 -14.96
N ASN A 35 34.64 -2.95 -14.51
CA ASN A 35 34.68 -4.35 -14.91
C ASN A 35 33.46 -5.11 -14.32
N ALA A 36 33.09 -4.83 -13.07
CA ALA A 36 31.88 -5.38 -12.46
C ALA A 36 30.61 -5.07 -13.27
N ARG A 37 30.45 -3.82 -13.71
CA ARG A 37 29.32 -3.40 -14.58
C ARG A 37 29.32 -4.13 -15.92
N GLN A 38 30.49 -4.31 -16.56
CA GLN A 38 30.60 -5.09 -17.79
C GLN A 38 30.26 -6.56 -17.58
N LEU A 39 30.67 -7.17 -16.46
CA LEU A 39 30.33 -8.53 -16.11
C LEU A 39 28.81 -8.72 -16.00
N ILE A 40 28.11 -7.81 -15.30
CA ILE A 40 26.66 -7.82 -15.19
C ILE A 40 25.99 -7.61 -16.58
N GLN A 41 26.54 -6.77 -17.41
CA GLN A 41 25.99 -6.50 -18.73
C GLN A 41 26.11 -7.70 -19.69
N ARG A 42 27.21 -8.45 -19.57
CA ARG A 42 27.49 -9.64 -20.40
C ARG A 42 26.95 -10.94 -19.81
N SER A 43 26.50 -10.91 -18.55
CA SER A 43 25.84 -12.07 -17.92
C SER A 43 24.42 -12.24 -18.47
N GLY A 44 23.94 -13.47 -18.51
CA GLY A 44 22.57 -13.80 -18.96
C GLY A 44 21.46 -13.45 -17.96
N VAL A 45 21.75 -12.62 -16.96
CA VAL A 45 20.76 -12.24 -15.92
C VAL A 45 19.63 -11.42 -16.53
N LYS A 46 18.43 -11.68 -16.04
CA LYS A 46 17.24 -10.94 -16.44
C LYS A 46 17.22 -9.56 -15.80
N ARG A 47 16.60 -8.61 -16.48
CA ARG A 47 16.40 -7.25 -16.01
C ARG A 47 14.92 -6.92 -16.04
N LEU A 48 14.44 -6.30 -14.98
CA LEU A 48 13.07 -5.83 -14.96
C LEU A 48 12.87 -4.75 -16.02
N LYS A 49 11.85 -4.93 -16.85
CA LYS A 49 11.40 -3.97 -17.87
C LYS A 49 10.17 -3.22 -17.38
N GLY A 50 9.87 -2.08 -17.98
CA GLY A 50 8.65 -1.31 -17.67
C GLY A 50 8.78 -0.35 -16.49
N ILE A 51 9.69 -0.58 -15.54
CA ILE A 51 9.95 0.33 -14.42
C ILE A 51 11.34 0.93 -14.53
N ARG A 52 11.43 2.25 -14.42
CA ARG A 52 12.69 3.00 -14.50
C ARG A 52 13.20 3.33 -13.11
N PHE A 53 14.40 2.87 -12.80
CA PHE A 53 15.12 3.23 -11.59
C PHE A 53 16.02 4.46 -11.82
N PRO A 54 16.29 5.29 -10.78
CA PRO A 54 17.23 6.41 -10.87
C PRO A 54 18.64 5.95 -11.29
N HIS A 55 19.45 6.88 -11.75
CA HIS A 55 20.88 6.67 -12.08
C HIS A 55 21.15 5.53 -13.07
N ARG A 56 20.21 5.26 -14.01
CA ARG A 56 20.32 4.17 -15.01
C ARG A 56 20.54 2.78 -14.39
N THR A 57 20.13 2.61 -13.14
CA THR A 57 20.16 1.32 -12.44
C THR A 57 19.05 0.43 -12.97
N SER A 58 19.24 -0.89 -12.91
CA SER A 58 18.23 -1.88 -13.27
C SER A 58 18.06 -2.86 -12.12
N PHE A 59 16.85 -3.36 -11.90
CA PHE A 59 16.64 -4.49 -11.01
C PHE A 59 16.95 -5.78 -11.77
N VAL A 60 17.84 -6.62 -11.23
CA VAL A 60 18.38 -7.83 -11.88
C VAL A 60 18.06 -9.08 -11.07
N TYR A 61 17.76 -10.17 -11.77
CA TYR A 61 17.33 -11.42 -11.19
C TYR A 61 17.62 -12.61 -12.11
N LEU A 62 17.58 -13.83 -11.56
CA LEU A 62 17.61 -15.07 -12.32
C LEU A 62 16.19 -15.47 -12.74
N THR A 63 16.03 -16.15 -13.85
CA THR A 63 14.71 -16.61 -14.34
C THR A 63 13.97 -17.45 -13.29
N SER A 64 14.70 -18.28 -12.55
CA SER A 64 14.15 -19.10 -11.45
C SER A 64 13.66 -18.31 -10.24
N GLN A 65 14.08 -17.06 -10.08
CA GLN A 65 13.69 -16.21 -8.96
C GLN A 65 12.39 -15.43 -9.23
N TYR A 66 12.03 -15.27 -10.51
CA TYR A 66 10.87 -14.49 -10.90
C TYR A 66 9.58 -15.04 -10.30
N GLY A 67 8.75 -14.13 -9.74
CA GLY A 67 7.47 -14.48 -9.14
C GLY A 67 7.54 -15.08 -7.73
N SER A 68 8.74 -15.39 -7.20
CA SER A 68 8.89 -15.86 -5.83
C SER A 68 8.63 -14.73 -4.80
N ILE A 69 8.34 -15.11 -3.56
CA ILE A 69 8.21 -14.16 -2.43
C ILE A 69 9.47 -13.30 -2.32
N TYR A 70 10.65 -13.92 -2.39
CA TYR A 70 11.93 -13.21 -2.34
C TYR A 70 12.14 -12.20 -3.47
N PHE A 71 11.59 -12.50 -4.66
CA PHE A 71 11.63 -11.57 -5.79
C PHE A 71 10.81 -10.33 -5.48
N PHE A 72 9.57 -10.48 -5.00
CA PHE A 72 8.71 -9.36 -4.67
C PHE A 72 9.22 -8.55 -3.49
N ASP A 73 9.69 -9.20 -2.41
CA ASP A 73 10.27 -8.51 -1.26
C ASP A 73 11.47 -7.64 -1.67
N SER A 74 12.42 -8.24 -2.38
CA SER A 74 13.60 -7.52 -2.86
C SER A 74 13.27 -6.38 -3.83
N LEU A 75 12.26 -6.58 -4.68
CA LEU A 75 11.78 -5.55 -5.62
C LEU A 75 11.10 -4.40 -4.89
N ILE A 76 10.23 -4.70 -3.93
CA ILE A 76 9.54 -3.70 -3.11
C ILE A 76 10.56 -2.85 -2.35
N ASP A 77 11.55 -3.48 -1.72
CA ASP A 77 12.62 -2.78 -1.01
C ASP A 77 13.43 -1.89 -1.96
N ALA A 78 13.80 -2.39 -3.12
CA ALA A 78 14.51 -1.62 -4.14
C ALA A 78 13.71 -0.42 -4.64
N LEU A 79 12.40 -0.58 -4.85
CA LEU A 79 11.51 0.49 -5.28
C LEU A 79 11.27 1.52 -4.16
N LYS A 80 11.06 1.05 -2.92
CA LYS A 80 10.86 1.93 -1.75
C LYS A 80 12.12 2.72 -1.41
N SER A 81 13.32 2.11 -1.53
CA SER A 81 14.59 2.81 -1.31
C SER A 81 14.80 3.97 -2.28
N THR A 82 14.21 3.90 -3.46
CA THR A 82 14.20 4.97 -4.47
C THR A 82 12.94 5.83 -4.42
N ASN A 83 12.09 5.67 -3.40
CA ASN A 83 10.79 6.36 -3.24
C ASN A 83 9.87 6.23 -4.48
N HIS A 84 9.94 5.09 -5.18
CA HIS A 84 9.14 4.83 -6.37
C HIS A 84 7.73 4.39 -6.01
N ALA A 85 6.69 5.01 -6.63
CA ALA A 85 5.29 4.74 -6.31
C ALA A 85 4.87 3.27 -6.50
N CYS A 86 5.43 2.58 -7.50
CA CYS A 86 5.17 1.15 -7.73
C CYS A 86 5.56 0.26 -6.54
N GLY A 87 6.57 0.64 -5.74
CA GLY A 87 6.96 -0.10 -4.55
C GLY A 87 5.87 -0.09 -3.47
N TYR A 88 5.18 1.02 -3.31
CA TYR A 88 4.03 1.13 -2.40
C TYR A 88 2.81 0.36 -2.93
N GLY A 89 2.57 0.40 -4.25
CA GLY A 89 1.49 -0.37 -4.89
C GLY A 89 1.68 -1.89 -4.77
N LEU A 90 2.89 -2.40 -5.04
CA LEU A 90 3.21 -3.83 -4.85
C LEU A 90 3.11 -4.25 -3.39
N SER A 91 3.64 -3.45 -2.47
CA SER A 91 3.52 -3.71 -1.04
C SER A 91 2.06 -3.75 -0.59
N ALA A 92 1.21 -2.86 -1.10
CA ALA A 92 -0.21 -2.84 -0.78
C ALA A 92 -0.93 -4.13 -1.22
N LEU A 93 -0.56 -4.69 -2.38
CA LEU A 93 -1.06 -5.99 -2.84
C LEU A 93 -0.54 -7.14 -1.98
N GLN A 94 0.77 -7.21 -1.78
CA GLN A 94 1.40 -8.28 -1.00
C GLN A 94 0.90 -8.32 0.45
N ASP A 95 0.87 -7.18 1.12
CA ASP A 95 0.41 -7.05 2.51
C ASP A 95 -1.07 -7.40 2.69
N ARG A 96 -1.83 -7.46 1.59
CA ARG A 96 -3.28 -7.76 1.59
C ARG A 96 -3.64 -9.06 0.89
N GLY A 97 -2.73 -10.03 0.84
CA GLY A 97 -2.98 -11.37 0.31
C GLY A 97 -2.84 -11.50 -1.20
N GLY A 98 -2.15 -10.57 -1.86
CA GLY A 98 -1.78 -10.67 -3.28
C GLY A 98 -2.88 -10.29 -4.27
N VAL A 99 -4.11 -10.02 -3.83
CA VAL A 99 -5.25 -9.64 -4.68
C VAL A 99 -6.11 -8.57 -4.02
N LEU A 100 -6.53 -7.56 -4.79
CA LEU A 100 -7.39 -6.46 -4.33
C LEU A 100 -8.34 -6.01 -5.44
N PRO A 101 -9.60 -5.64 -5.11
CA PRO A 101 -10.44 -4.87 -6.01
C PRO A 101 -9.72 -3.57 -6.40
N ILE A 102 -9.95 -3.09 -7.62
CA ILE A 102 -9.26 -1.90 -8.14
C ILE A 102 -9.42 -0.70 -7.20
N ASP A 103 -10.61 -0.48 -6.67
CA ASP A 103 -10.88 0.63 -5.76
C ASP A 103 -10.11 0.52 -4.44
N HIS A 104 -9.98 -0.70 -3.91
CA HIS A 104 -9.16 -0.94 -2.72
C HIS A 104 -7.68 -0.76 -2.99
N PHE A 105 -7.21 -1.12 -4.20
CA PHE A 105 -5.84 -0.83 -4.62
C PHE A 105 -5.58 0.69 -4.67
N ARG A 106 -6.50 1.47 -5.23
CA ARG A 106 -6.42 2.95 -5.28
C ARG A 106 -6.27 3.56 -3.89
N ILE A 107 -6.99 3.04 -2.90
CA ILE A 107 -6.90 3.48 -1.50
C ILE A 107 -5.56 3.06 -0.89
N ALA A 108 -5.19 1.79 -1.06
CA ALA A 108 -4.08 1.17 -0.33
C ALA A 108 -2.70 1.52 -0.89
N CYS A 109 -2.56 1.81 -2.19
CA CYS A 109 -1.26 2.07 -2.83
C CYS A 109 -0.61 3.39 -2.38
N GLY A 110 -1.34 4.26 -1.67
CA GLY A 110 -0.84 5.53 -1.15
C GLY A 110 -0.54 6.59 -2.22
N ALA A 111 -0.77 6.30 -3.50
CA ALA A 111 -0.62 7.27 -4.58
C ALA A 111 -1.82 8.22 -4.63
N PRO A 112 -1.63 9.49 -5.06
CA PRO A 112 -2.73 10.43 -5.16
C PRO A 112 -3.68 10.08 -6.31
N LYS A 113 -4.91 10.59 -6.23
CA LYS A 113 -5.87 10.60 -7.34
C LYS A 113 -5.39 11.49 -8.48
N LEU A 114 -5.03 12.73 -8.12
CA LEU A 114 -4.53 13.72 -9.05
C LEU A 114 -3.66 14.73 -8.29
N GLN A 115 -2.38 14.76 -8.62
CA GLN A 115 -1.45 15.73 -8.05
C GLN A 115 -0.36 16.06 -9.07
N SER A 116 -0.06 17.35 -9.24
CA SER A 116 1.04 17.78 -10.12
C SER A 116 2.36 17.13 -9.71
N LYS A 117 3.12 16.67 -10.69
CA LYS A 117 4.44 16.03 -10.52
C LYS A 117 4.45 14.71 -9.72
N GLN A 118 3.30 14.13 -9.43
CA GLN A 118 3.20 12.80 -8.82
C GLN A 118 2.41 11.86 -9.73
N ILE A 119 2.80 10.59 -9.72
CA ILE A 119 2.08 9.56 -10.44
C ILE A 119 0.81 9.20 -9.68
N ASN A 120 -0.31 9.10 -10.37
CA ASN A 120 -1.59 8.73 -9.76
C ASN A 120 -1.73 7.21 -9.59
N ALA A 121 -2.74 6.79 -8.80
CA ALA A 121 -2.96 5.39 -8.47
C ALA A 121 -3.20 4.51 -9.71
N ASP A 122 -3.96 5.01 -10.69
CA ASP A 122 -4.24 4.27 -11.93
C ASP A 122 -2.96 4.10 -12.77
N SER A 123 -2.15 5.16 -12.88
CA SER A 123 -0.85 5.08 -13.57
C SER A 123 0.14 4.14 -12.87
N VAL A 124 0.07 4.00 -11.55
CA VAL A 124 0.85 2.98 -10.82
C VAL A 124 0.39 1.59 -11.23
N ALA A 125 -0.92 1.33 -11.27
CA ALA A 125 -1.47 0.06 -11.71
C ALA A 125 -1.04 -0.27 -13.16
N GLU A 126 -1.18 0.68 -14.09
CA GLU A 126 -0.79 0.49 -15.49
C GLU A 126 0.72 0.23 -15.66
N GLN A 127 1.58 0.90 -14.91
CA GLN A 127 3.02 0.61 -14.93
C GLN A 127 3.35 -0.80 -14.41
N LEU A 128 2.66 -1.24 -13.36
CA LEU A 128 2.84 -2.58 -12.81
C LEU A 128 2.33 -3.66 -13.76
N LEU A 129 1.20 -3.42 -14.45
CA LEU A 129 0.68 -4.28 -15.52
C LEU A 129 1.65 -4.37 -16.70
N ALA A 130 2.13 -3.23 -17.20
CA ALA A 130 3.10 -3.17 -18.29
C ALA A 130 4.45 -3.85 -17.96
N ALA A 131 4.81 -3.88 -16.68
CA ALA A 131 5.99 -4.60 -16.19
C ALA A 131 5.74 -6.10 -15.95
N ASN A 132 4.53 -6.59 -16.17
CA ASN A 132 4.07 -7.96 -15.87
C ASN A 132 4.25 -8.36 -14.38
N LEU A 133 4.20 -7.40 -13.47
CA LEU A 133 4.31 -7.64 -12.02
C LEU A 133 2.96 -7.93 -11.38
N ILE A 134 1.90 -7.44 -11.99
CA ILE A 134 0.51 -7.71 -11.62
C ILE A 134 -0.31 -8.07 -12.86
N LYS A 135 -1.48 -8.63 -12.63
CA LYS A 135 -2.47 -8.94 -13.67
C LYS A 135 -3.87 -8.52 -13.23
N ARG A 136 -4.76 -8.35 -14.18
CA ARG A 136 -6.20 -8.18 -13.93
C ARG A 136 -6.85 -9.55 -13.81
N VAL A 137 -7.69 -9.71 -12.83
CA VAL A 137 -8.53 -10.90 -12.61
C VAL A 137 -9.95 -10.46 -12.31
N ASP A 138 -10.93 -11.18 -12.82
CA ASP A 138 -12.34 -10.93 -12.50
C ASP A 138 -12.82 -12.03 -11.55
N LEU A 139 -13.13 -11.65 -10.30
CA LEU A 139 -13.59 -12.57 -9.28
C LEU A 139 -15.12 -12.48 -9.18
N ALA A 140 -15.81 -13.60 -9.43
CA ALA A 140 -17.26 -13.68 -9.42
C ALA A 140 -17.85 -13.12 -8.10
N GLY A 141 -18.75 -12.13 -8.21
CA GLY A 141 -19.38 -11.49 -7.05
C GLY A 141 -18.54 -10.39 -6.35
N ILE A 142 -17.28 -10.19 -6.77
CA ILE A 142 -16.43 -9.09 -6.30
C ILE A 142 -16.18 -8.09 -7.44
N GLY A 143 -15.98 -8.60 -8.68
CA GLY A 143 -15.67 -7.82 -9.87
C GLY A 143 -14.17 -7.72 -10.15
N GLU A 144 -13.78 -6.70 -10.90
CA GLU A 144 -12.40 -6.54 -11.39
C GLU A 144 -11.42 -6.25 -10.27
N CYS A 145 -10.40 -7.11 -10.18
CA CYS A 145 -9.33 -7.07 -9.20
C CYS A 145 -7.96 -6.96 -9.86
N LEU A 146 -6.98 -6.46 -9.11
CA LEU A 146 -5.56 -6.54 -9.42
C LEU A 146 -4.93 -7.62 -8.54
N ALA A 147 -4.18 -8.52 -9.15
CA ALA A 147 -3.48 -9.60 -8.46
C ALA A 147 -1.97 -9.57 -8.79
N LEU A 148 -1.13 -10.06 -7.89
CA LEU A 148 0.29 -10.28 -8.17
C LEU A 148 0.44 -11.26 -9.35
N ALA A 149 1.48 -11.10 -10.16
CA ALA A 149 1.71 -11.98 -11.32
C ALA A 149 1.91 -13.46 -10.94
N SER A 150 2.37 -13.73 -9.71
CA SER A 150 2.49 -15.08 -9.14
C SER A 150 1.17 -15.72 -8.73
N PHE A 151 0.09 -14.96 -8.67
CA PHE A 151 -1.25 -15.46 -8.33
C PHE A 151 -1.71 -16.46 -9.38
N SER A 152 -1.97 -17.71 -8.99
CA SER A 152 -2.38 -18.79 -9.90
C SER A 152 -3.90 -18.99 -9.90
N SER A 153 -4.41 -19.76 -10.85
CA SER A 153 -5.83 -20.15 -10.86
C SER A 153 -6.18 -21.10 -9.69
N GLU A 154 -5.22 -21.84 -9.17
CA GLU A 154 -5.42 -22.69 -7.98
C GLU A 154 -5.61 -21.83 -6.72
N ASP A 155 -4.97 -20.65 -6.68
CA ASP A 155 -5.12 -19.70 -5.57
C ASP A 155 -6.45 -18.92 -5.62
N GLU A 156 -7.13 -18.89 -6.79
CA GLU A 156 -8.31 -18.02 -7.00
C GLU A 156 -9.47 -18.35 -6.05
N GLN A 157 -9.77 -19.62 -5.84
CA GLN A 157 -10.90 -20.01 -4.99
C GLN A 157 -10.63 -19.70 -3.53
N HIS A 158 -9.44 -20.02 -3.04
CA HIS A 158 -9.06 -19.72 -1.65
C HIS A 158 -8.96 -18.21 -1.41
N ALA A 159 -8.32 -17.49 -2.31
CA ALA A 159 -8.20 -16.03 -2.22
C ALA A 159 -9.57 -15.34 -2.35
N PHE A 160 -10.50 -15.89 -3.14
CA PHE A 160 -11.87 -15.37 -3.22
C PHE A 160 -12.57 -15.46 -1.85
N VAL A 161 -12.52 -16.61 -1.18
CA VAL A 161 -13.15 -16.81 0.13
C VAL A 161 -12.56 -15.84 1.16
N GLU A 162 -11.23 -15.76 1.25
CA GLU A 162 -10.52 -14.85 2.15
C GLU A 162 -10.84 -13.37 1.86
N LEU A 163 -10.80 -12.99 0.59
CA LEU A 163 -11.07 -11.62 0.16
C LEU A 163 -12.53 -11.24 0.43
N ASN A 164 -13.48 -12.08 0.04
CA ASN A 164 -14.92 -11.83 0.21
C ASN A 164 -15.29 -11.69 1.70
N ALA A 165 -14.80 -12.60 2.56
CA ALA A 165 -14.99 -12.51 4.00
C ALA A 165 -14.46 -11.19 4.56
N ARG A 166 -13.22 -10.83 4.20
CA ARG A 166 -12.59 -9.57 4.60
C ARG A 166 -13.40 -8.35 4.16
N LEU A 167 -13.80 -8.28 2.88
CA LEU A 167 -14.54 -7.14 2.34
C LEU A 167 -15.87 -6.92 3.05
N ARG A 168 -16.60 -8.00 3.38
CA ARG A 168 -17.86 -7.93 4.12
C ARG A 168 -17.66 -7.40 5.54
N VAL A 169 -16.67 -7.92 6.26
CA VAL A 169 -16.37 -7.49 7.63
C VAL A 169 -15.85 -6.04 7.64
N GLU A 170 -14.98 -5.66 6.70
CA GLU A 170 -14.53 -4.28 6.54
C GLU A 170 -15.68 -3.31 6.23
N SER A 171 -16.66 -3.70 5.42
CA SER A 171 -17.84 -2.89 5.15
C SER A 171 -18.69 -2.68 6.40
N MET A 172 -18.90 -3.72 7.22
CA MET A 172 -19.60 -3.59 8.50
C MET A 172 -18.85 -2.68 9.49
N ALA A 173 -17.54 -2.87 9.61
CA ALA A 173 -16.69 -2.02 10.45
C ALA A 173 -16.73 -0.55 9.99
N LEU A 174 -16.69 -0.29 8.68
CA LEU A 174 -16.80 1.07 8.14
C LEU A 174 -18.14 1.73 8.49
N ASN A 175 -19.25 0.99 8.43
CA ASN A 175 -20.55 1.50 8.87
C ASN A 175 -20.55 1.83 10.36
N ALA A 176 -19.95 0.97 11.20
CA ALA A 176 -19.81 1.24 12.62
C ALA A 176 -18.94 2.48 12.89
N VAL A 177 -17.81 2.63 12.18
CA VAL A 177 -16.96 3.84 12.27
C VAL A 177 -17.70 5.08 11.79
N LYS A 178 -18.50 4.99 10.73
CA LYS A 178 -19.34 6.09 10.24
C LYS A 178 -20.27 6.58 11.35
N GLU A 179 -20.99 5.67 12.02
CA GLU A 179 -21.87 6.02 13.13
C GLU A 179 -21.10 6.55 14.35
N TRP A 180 -19.93 5.99 14.67
CA TRP A 180 -19.05 6.48 15.71
C TRP A 180 -18.58 7.92 15.45
N VAL A 181 -18.15 8.23 14.23
CA VAL A 181 -17.73 9.59 13.81
C VAL A 181 -18.89 10.59 13.93
N ARG A 182 -20.11 10.18 13.54
CA ARG A 182 -21.32 11.00 13.63
C ARG A 182 -21.68 11.29 15.07
N ARG A 183 -21.81 10.26 15.90
CA ARG A 183 -22.25 10.38 17.30
C ARG A 183 -21.29 11.19 18.16
N LEU A 184 -20.00 11.10 17.92
CA LEU A 184 -19.00 11.90 18.61
C LEU A 184 -18.82 13.32 18.02
N GLY A 185 -19.52 13.67 16.95
CA GLY A 185 -19.39 14.97 16.31
C GLY A 185 -18.02 15.23 15.69
N ILE A 186 -17.23 14.17 15.43
CA ILE A 186 -15.91 14.27 14.78
C ILE A 186 -16.06 14.74 13.35
N GLY A 187 -17.06 14.23 12.64
CA GLY A 187 -17.40 14.60 11.27
C GLY A 187 -18.80 15.20 11.16
N SER A 188 -19.02 15.99 10.12
CA SER A 188 -20.34 16.55 9.82
C SER A 188 -21.36 15.44 9.53
N TRP A 189 -22.48 15.42 10.26
CA TRP A 189 -23.44 14.32 10.33
C TRP A 189 -23.84 13.72 8.98
N ASN A 190 -24.24 14.57 8.01
CA ASN A 190 -24.71 14.11 6.71
C ASN A 190 -23.62 14.04 5.63
N LYS A 191 -22.33 14.18 6.00
CA LYS A 191 -21.21 14.23 5.05
C LYS A 191 -20.09 13.24 5.38
N VAL A 192 -20.41 12.20 6.16
CA VAL A 192 -19.50 11.09 6.37
C VAL A 192 -19.69 10.09 5.23
N GLU A 193 -18.70 10.02 4.35
CA GLU A 193 -18.67 9.16 3.17
C GLU A 193 -17.82 7.92 3.43
N ILE A 194 -18.26 6.76 2.98
CA ILE A 194 -17.53 5.49 3.04
C ILE A 194 -17.48 4.84 1.65
N ARG A 195 -16.42 4.07 1.38
CA ARG A 195 -16.17 3.46 0.05
C ARG A 195 -17.30 2.55 -0.46
N SER A 196 -18.14 2.00 0.43
CA SER A 196 -19.24 1.10 0.06
C SER A 196 -20.51 1.83 -0.43
N GLU A 197 -20.54 3.17 -0.44
CA GLU A 197 -21.71 3.99 -0.78
C GLU A 197 -21.58 4.68 -2.15
N GLY A 198 -20.81 4.12 -3.07
CA GLY A 198 -20.64 4.69 -4.41
C GLY A 198 -19.20 5.08 -4.72
N ALA A 199 -18.92 6.37 -4.96
CA ALA A 199 -17.58 6.83 -5.28
C ALA A 199 -16.63 6.69 -4.08
N ILE A 200 -15.36 6.36 -4.35
CA ILE A 200 -14.32 6.27 -3.30
C ILE A 200 -14.16 7.65 -2.64
N PRO A 201 -14.29 7.75 -1.29
CA PRO A 201 -14.10 8.99 -0.58
C PRO A 201 -12.73 9.60 -0.81
N THR A 202 -12.65 10.93 -0.85
CA THR A 202 -11.41 11.65 -1.05
C THR A 202 -11.22 12.74 0.01
N ALA A 203 -9.98 12.93 0.45
CA ALA A 203 -9.58 14.13 1.17
C ALA A 203 -8.24 14.61 0.63
N GLY A 204 -8.20 15.87 0.20
CA GLY A 204 -7.08 16.37 -0.57
C GLY A 204 -6.87 15.58 -1.86
N PRO A 205 -5.62 15.21 -2.17
CA PRO A 205 -5.32 14.47 -3.39
C PRO A 205 -5.50 12.95 -3.28
N ASN A 206 -5.83 12.41 -2.13
CA ASN A 206 -5.80 10.96 -1.86
C ASN A 206 -7.20 10.35 -1.69
N TYR A 207 -7.29 9.04 -2.01
CA TYR A 207 -8.43 8.19 -1.73
C TYR A 207 -8.38 7.64 -0.30
N TRP A 208 -9.55 7.42 0.31
CA TRP A 208 -9.71 6.91 1.68
C TRP A 208 -10.86 5.91 1.76
N ASP A 209 -10.84 5.05 2.77
CA ASP A 209 -11.98 4.18 3.05
C ASP A 209 -13.16 4.95 3.65
N LEU A 210 -12.85 6.00 4.43
CA LEU A 210 -13.82 6.93 4.97
C LEU A 210 -13.25 8.35 4.95
N SER A 211 -14.09 9.33 4.60
CA SER A 211 -13.78 10.74 4.78
C SER A 211 -14.98 11.52 5.30
N ALA A 212 -14.71 12.54 6.12
CA ALA A 212 -15.71 13.45 6.62
C ALA A 212 -15.12 14.85 6.84
N PRO A 213 -15.82 15.93 6.45
CA PRO A 213 -15.44 17.27 6.89
C PRO A 213 -15.64 17.40 8.40
N SER A 214 -14.67 18.02 9.06
CA SER A 214 -14.66 18.20 10.53
C SER A 214 -14.65 19.68 10.91
N TYR A 215 -15.50 20.03 11.83
CA TYR A 215 -15.58 21.38 12.42
C TYR A 215 -15.00 21.44 13.84
N LEU A 216 -14.29 20.40 14.26
CA LEU A 216 -13.54 20.43 15.52
C LEU A 216 -12.51 21.56 15.49
N TYR A 217 -12.46 22.37 16.56
CA TYR A 217 -11.61 23.55 16.64
C TYR A 217 -10.14 23.32 16.21
N PRO A 218 -9.47 22.24 16.63
CA PRO A 218 -8.08 22.00 16.22
C PRO A 218 -7.91 21.69 14.73
N LEU A 219 -9.00 21.33 14.02
CA LEU A 219 -8.99 20.98 12.61
C LEU A 219 -9.50 22.11 11.71
N LEU A 220 -9.94 23.22 12.27
CA LEU A 220 -10.38 24.36 11.48
C LEU A 220 -9.19 25.08 10.85
N GLY A 221 -9.24 25.23 9.53
CA GLY A 221 -8.27 26.04 8.79
C GLY A 221 -8.55 27.54 8.93
N SER A 222 -7.53 28.32 9.29
CA SER A 222 -7.63 29.79 9.31
C SER A 222 -7.54 30.33 7.88
N ASN A 223 -8.51 31.14 7.48
CA ASN A 223 -8.50 31.83 6.18
C ASN A 223 -8.23 33.35 6.30
N GLY A 224 -7.76 33.81 7.48
CA GLY A 224 -7.59 35.22 7.78
C GLY A 224 -8.78 35.83 8.55
N ILE A 225 -8.57 37.07 9.00
CA ILE A 225 -9.54 37.81 9.82
C ILE A 225 -10.85 38.06 9.02
N GLY A 226 -12.00 37.70 9.59
CA GLY A 226 -13.32 37.95 9.02
C GLY A 226 -13.81 36.94 7.98
N THR A 227 -13.07 35.88 7.66
CA THR A 227 -13.53 34.82 6.76
C THR A 227 -14.07 33.61 7.56
N LYS A 228 -15.08 32.92 6.98
CA LYS A 228 -15.56 31.65 7.57
C LYS A 228 -14.42 30.63 7.60
N PRO A 229 -14.18 29.96 8.76
CA PRO A 229 -13.15 28.95 8.84
C PRO A 229 -13.48 27.79 7.89
N LYS A 230 -12.44 27.25 7.24
CA LYS A 230 -12.58 26.03 6.42
C LYS A 230 -12.64 24.83 7.35
N PRO A 231 -13.59 23.89 7.14
CA PRO A 231 -13.57 22.65 7.89
C PRO A 231 -12.30 21.88 7.60
N GLY A 232 -11.73 21.26 8.64
CA GLY A 232 -10.75 20.22 8.49
C GLY A 232 -11.39 18.94 7.94
N SER A 233 -10.64 17.87 8.00
CA SER A 233 -11.15 16.55 7.59
C SER A 233 -10.78 15.48 8.62
N PHE A 234 -11.67 14.54 8.82
CA PHE A 234 -11.35 13.24 9.39
C PHE A 234 -11.27 12.22 8.26
N VAL A 235 -10.24 11.39 8.25
CA VAL A 235 -10.07 10.33 7.27
C VAL A 235 -9.64 9.03 7.95
N CYS A 236 -10.09 7.91 7.39
CA CYS A 236 -9.77 6.59 7.91
C CYS A 236 -9.46 5.62 6.78
N ASP A 237 -8.42 4.80 6.96
CA ASP A 237 -8.20 3.57 6.21
C ASP A 237 -8.49 2.36 7.10
N VAL A 238 -9.04 1.30 6.52
CA VAL A 238 -9.41 0.07 7.22
C VAL A 238 -8.72 -1.12 6.58
N TYR A 239 -8.15 -1.99 7.43
CA TYR A 239 -7.64 -3.29 7.01
C TYR A 239 -7.87 -4.35 8.10
N LEU A 240 -8.78 -5.29 7.81
CA LEU A 240 -9.17 -6.35 8.75
C LEU A 240 -8.74 -7.76 8.30
N GLY A 241 -7.79 -7.84 7.36
CA GLY A 241 -7.26 -9.13 6.87
C GLY A 241 -6.12 -9.70 7.72
N GLY A 242 -5.66 -8.98 8.75
CA GLY A 242 -4.56 -9.42 9.61
C GLY A 242 -3.92 -8.28 10.37
N ARG A 243 -2.68 -8.47 10.82
CA ARG A 243 -1.89 -7.43 11.47
C ARG A 243 -1.26 -6.50 10.44
N VAL A 244 -1.22 -5.22 10.76
CA VAL A 244 -0.54 -4.21 9.93
C VAL A 244 0.97 -4.28 10.17
N SER A 245 1.72 -4.55 9.13
CA SER A 245 3.18 -4.57 9.14
C SER A 245 3.78 -3.16 9.14
N ALA A 246 5.07 -3.04 9.49
CA ALA A 246 5.83 -1.80 9.35
C ALA A 246 5.82 -1.28 7.88
N SER A 247 5.80 -2.18 6.90
CA SER A 247 5.74 -1.87 5.46
C SER A 247 4.42 -1.19 5.08
N SER A 248 3.29 -1.77 5.50
CA SER A 248 1.95 -1.18 5.34
C SER A 248 1.81 0.16 6.05
N ALA A 249 2.35 0.26 7.28
CA ALA A 249 2.34 1.52 8.04
C ALA A 249 3.10 2.63 7.31
N ARG A 250 4.26 2.34 6.70
CA ARG A 250 5.01 3.33 5.89
C ARG A 250 4.21 3.78 4.67
N THR A 251 3.48 2.88 4.02
CA THR A 251 2.62 3.21 2.87
C THR A 251 1.49 4.17 3.30
N PHE A 252 0.81 3.86 4.41
CA PHE A 252 -0.21 4.74 4.99
C PHE A 252 0.36 6.11 5.38
N VAL A 253 1.50 6.16 6.06
CA VAL A 253 2.16 7.41 6.46
C VAL A 253 2.58 8.24 5.25
N LYS A 254 3.03 7.61 4.16
CA LYS A 254 3.31 8.30 2.89
C LYS A 254 2.07 9.03 2.38
N LYS A 255 0.92 8.38 2.38
CA LYS A 255 -0.37 8.95 2.02
C LYS A 255 -0.74 10.13 2.94
N CYS A 256 -0.60 9.95 4.26
CA CYS A 256 -0.81 10.98 5.25
C CYS A 256 0.04 12.23 5.00
N THR A 257 1.32 12.02 4.68
CA THR A 257 2.27 13.11 4.39
C THR A 257 1.88 13.85 3.11
N ASN A 258 1.44 13.14 2.07
CA ASN A 258 0.97 13.75 0.83
C ASN A 258 -0.18 14.73 1.10
N VAL A 259 -1.17 14.33 1.90
CA VAL A 259 -2.32 15.18 2.24
C VAL A 259 -1.90 16.40 3.04
N ARG A 260 -1.05 16.22 4.06
CA ARG A 260 -0.54 17.35 4.88
C ARG A 260 0.30 18.34 4.07
N GLY A 261 1.04 17.86 3.09
CA GLY A 261 1.83 18.71 2.18
C GLY A 261 1.00 19.50 1.16
N PHE A 262 -0.30 19.23 1.06
CA PHE A 262 -1.16 19.87 0.07
C PHE A 262 -1.74 21.18 0.61
N LYS A 263 -1.18 22.32 0.16
CA LYS A 263 -1.49 23.68 0.66
C LYS A 263 -2.95 24.10 0.69
N LYS A 264 -3.81 23.42 -0.12
CA LYS A 264 -5.24 23.75 -0.22
C LYS A 264 -6.14 22.97 0.74
N VAL A 265 -5.56 22.06 1.52
CA VAL A 265 -6.30 21.22 2.49
C VAL A 265 -6.10 21.79 3.88
N ALA A 266 -7.21 21.94 4.61
CA ALA A 266 -7.18 22.27 6.04
C ALA A 266 -6.63 21.05 6.85
N PRO A 267 -6.31 21.21 8.14
CA PRO A 267 -5.78 20.14 8.96
C PRO A 267 -6.63 18.85 8.87
N VAL A 268 -5.96 17.71 8.84
CA VAL A 268 -6.59 16.39 8.68
C VAL A 268 -6.24 15.49 9.84
N LEU A 269 -7.25 14.96 10.51
CA LEU A 269 -7.11 13.87 11.47
C LEU A 269 -7.13 12.55 10.73
N GLN A 270 -6.08 11.76 10.85
CA GLN A 270 -5.83 10.56 10.08
C GLN A 270 -5.85 9.33 10.99
N MET A 271 -6.63 8.33 10.65
CA MET A 271 -6.75 7.08 11.41
C MET A 271 -6.51 5.86 10.51
N PHE A 272 -5.81 4.87 11.03
CA PHE A 272 -5.74 3.55 10.47
C PHE A 272 -6.39 2.57 11.43
N LEU A 273 -7.47 1.93 11.00
CA LEU A 273 -8.20 0.91 11.76
C LEU A 273 -7.78 -0.48 11.29
N ALA A 274 -7.40 -1.36 12.21
CA ALA A 274 -7.01 -2.73 11.89
C ALA A 274 -7.39 -3.71 13.01
N ASN A 275 -7.31 -5.01 12.74
CA ASN A 275 -7.41 -6.04 13.79
C ASN A 275 -6.23 -5.97 14.78
N GLY A 276 -5.07 -5.54 14.31
CA GLY A 276 -3.89 -5.38 15.13
C GLY A 276 -2.73 -4.76 14.34
N PHE A 277 -1.69 -4.39 15.04
CA PHE A 277 -0.48 -3.79 14.48
C PHE A 277 0.75 -4.46 15.05
N ASP A 278 1.81 -4.53 14.26
CA ASP A 278 3.13 -4.80 14.77
C ASP A 278 3.63 -3.60 15.59
N LYS A 279 4.47 -3.85 16.58
CA LYS A 279 5.00 -2.79 17.46
C LYS A 279 5.65 -1.66 16.67
N GLU A 280 6.44 -1.99 15.65
CA GLU A 280 7.08 -1.01 14.77
C GLU A 280 6.03 -0.22 13.96
N ALA A 281 4.97 -0.87 13.47
CA ALA A 281 3.89 -0.22 12.73
C ALA A 281 3.18 0.85 13.57
N VAL A 282 2.84 0.54 14.83
CA VAL A 282 2.26 1.51 15.77
C VAL A 282 3.17 2.71 15.94
N ASN A 283 4.47 2.47 16.17
CA ASN A 283 5.43 3.54 16.37
C ASN A 283 5.54 4.45 15.13
N ILE A 284 5.58 3.87 13.93
CA ILE A 284 5.64 4.61 12.66
C ILE A 284 4.39 5.50 12.51
N ILE A 285 3.19 4.96 12.74
CA ILE A 285 1.94 5.70 12.57
C ILE A 285 1.86 6.86 13.59
N ARG A 286 2.09 6.56 14.88
CA ARG A 286 2.00 7.56 15.96
C ARG A 286 3.07 8.65 15.86
N ALA A 287 4.31 8.30 15.53
CA ALA A 287 5.39 9.26 15.32
C ALA A 287 5.10 10.26 14.18
N ASN A 288 4.21 9.87 13.26
CA ASN A 288 3.74 10.74 12.18
C ASN A 288 2.41 11.45 12.50
N GLY A 289 1.96 11.46 13.76
CA GLY A 289 0.77 12.19 14.19
C GLY A 289 -0.56 11.61 13.68
N ALA A 290 -0.58 10.32 13.32
CA ALA A 290 -1.78 9.61 12.94
C ALA A 290 -2.21 8.61 14.03
N ILE A 291 -3.48 8.20 14.02
CA ILE A 291 -4.07 7.29 14.98
C ILE A 291 -3.95 5.85 14.45
N ALA A 292 -3.33 4.95 15.23
CA ALA A 292 -3.44 3.52 15.05
C ALA A 292 -4.53 3.01 16.01
N ALA A 293 -5.67 2.58 15.47
CA ALA A 293 -6.82 2.10 16.21
C ALA A 293 -7.09 0.62 15.91
N THR A 294 -7.45 -0.14 16.94
CA THR A 294 -7.98 -1.51 16.77
C THR A 294 -9.50 -1.51 16.92
N LEU A 295 -10.16 -2.56 16.41
CA LEU A 295 -11.61 -2.72 16.56
C LEU A 295 -12.04 -2.64 18.03
N ASP A 296 -11.32 -3.36 18.90
CA ASP A 296 -11.62 -3.41 20.35
C ASP A 296 -11.48 -2.03 20.99
N SER A 297 -10.44 -1.26 20.61
CA SER A 297 -10.21 0.07 21.18
C SER A 297 -11.23 1.12 20.72
N LEU A 298 -11.82 0.90 19.53
CA LEU A 298 -12.75 1.85 18.92
C LEU A 298 -14.22 1.51 19.16
N LEU A 299 -14.57 0.23 19.01
CA LEU A 299 -15.95 -0.26 19.01
C LEU A 299 -16.30 -1.13 20.22
N GLY A 300 -15.30 -1.47 21.06
CA GLY A 300 -15.44 -2.36 22.20
C GLY A 300 -15.16 -3.83 21.85
N THR A 301 -14.83 -4.61 22.87
CA THR A 301 -14.41 -6.03 22.74
C THR A 301 -15.49 -6.92 22.15
N ASP A 302 -16.76 -6.73 22.53
CA ASP A 302 -17.86 -7.58 22.06
C ASP A 302 -18.10 -7.41 20.55
N VAL A 303 -18.08 -6.16 20.05
CA VAL A 303 -18.23 -5.87 18.62
C VAL A 303 -17.03 -6.41 17.83
N ALA A 304 -15.83 -6.22 18.35
CA ALA A 304 -14.61 -6.74 17.72
C ALA A 304 -14.62 -8.28 17.66
N HIS A 305 -15.02 -8.95 18.73
CA HIS A 305 -15.16 -10.40 18.77
C HIS A 305 -16.19 -10.90 17.76
N GLY A 306 -17.39 -10.30 17.73
CA GLY A 306 -18.45 -10.69 16.79
C GLY A 306 -18.04 -10.50 15.32
N LEU A 307 -17.31 -9.43 14.98
CA LEU A 307 -16.78 -9.22 13.62
C LEU A 307 -15.71 -10.26 13.25
N ASN A 308 -14.85 -10.66 14.19
CA ASN A 308 -13.84 -11.69 13.99
C ASN A 308 -14.46 -13.10 13.83
N GLU A 309 -15.48 -13.43 14.62
CA GLU A 309 -16.25 -14.67 14.48
C GLU A 309 -16.95 -14.73 13.12
N LEU A 310 -17.61 -13.63 12.72
CA LEU A 310 -18.24 -13.54 11.40
C LEU A 310 -17.23 -13.76 10.28
N ALA A 311 -16.03 -13.14 10.38
CA ALA A 311 -14.97 -13.37 9.42
C ALA A 311 -14.58 -14.85 9.33
N SER A 312 -14.51 -15.55 10.46
CA SER A 312 -14.19 -16.99 10.52
C SER A 312 -15.28 -17.83 9.88
N VAL A 313 -16.56 -17.54 10.17
CA VAL A 313 -17.70 -18.23 9.57
C VAL A 313 -17.77 -18.03 8.06
N LEU A 314 -17.47 -16.82 7.58
CA LEU A 314 -17.50 -16.52 6.13
C LEU A 314 -16.34 -17.19 5.36
N LYS A 315 -15.32 -17.67 6.06
CA LYS A 315 -14.17 -18.40 5.48
C LYS A 315 -14.33 -19.92 5.53
N ALA A 316 -15.19 -20.43 6.41
CA ALA A 316 -15.50 -21.87 6.54
C ALA A 316 -16.38 -22.37 5.39
#